data_bdd523b6879add2f10a5969bd5167243
#
_entry.id   bdd523b6879add2f10a5969bd5167243
#
_cell.length_a   1.000
_cell.length_b   1.000
_cell.length_c   1.000
_cell.angle_alpha   90.00
_cell.angle_beta   90.00
_cell.angle_gamma   90.00
#
_symmetry.space_group_name_H-M   'P 1'
#
loop_
_entity.id
_entity.type
_entity.pdbx_description
1 polymer ?
#
loop_
_entity_poly.entity_id
_entity_poly.type
_entity_poly.pdbx_seq_one_letter_code
_entity_poly.pdbx_strand_id
1 'polypeptide(L)'
;IPAPLQTFIDYIYRAGVTFSYNENGPVGLVPDKKVIILNARGGVYSTPEMAPSEMSVNYVRMIMNFFGITDIEEVIIEGHAQYPDRAQQIIADGMEDVKTIASRLAKVTV
;
A
#
# COMPACT_ATOMS: atom_id res chain seq x y z
N ILE A 1 7.10 -0.01 9.06
CA ILE A 1 5.83 0.74 9.06
C ILE A 1 5.55 1.33 10.44
N PRO A 2 4.75 2.40 10.54
CA PRO A 2 4.42 2.99 11.84
C PRO A 2 3.67 2.01 12.74
N ALA A 3 3.90 2.12 14.06
CA ALA A 3 3.26 1.22 15.03
C ALA A 3 1.73 1.25 14.97
N PRO A 4 1.06 2.41 14.80
CA PRO A 4 -0.41 2.40 14.66
C PRO A 4 -0.90 1.60 13.46
N LEU A 5 -0.20 1.64 12.33
CA LEU A 5 -0.55 0.86 11.15
C LEU A 5 -0.38 -0.64 11.42
N GLN A 6 0.72 -1.03 12.08
CA GLN A 6 0.93 -2.42 12.45
C GLN A 6 -0.17 -2.91 13.41
N THR A 7 -0.55 -2.09 14.36
CA THR A 7 -1.64 -2.40 15.28
C THR A 7 -2.95 -2.62 14.53
N PHE A 8 -3.26 -1.76 13.56
CA PHE A 8 -4.45 -1.92 12.71
C PHE A 8 -4.41 -3.25 11.96
N ILE A 9 -3.27 -3.58 11.36
CA ILE A 9 -3.09 -4.84 10.63
C ILE A 9 -3.31 -6.03 11.57
N ASP A 10 -2.74 -5.98 12.78
CA ASP A 10 -2.90 -7.04 13.76
C ASP A 10 -4.38 -7.26 14.14
N TYR A 11 -5.15 -6.18 14.22
CA TYR A 11 -6.59 -6.28 14.52
C TYR A 11 -7.41 -6.87 13.38
N ILE A 12 -7.06 -6.57 12.13
CA ILE A 12 -7.83 -7.09 10.98
C ILE A 12 -7.33 -8.45 10.48
N TYR A 13 -6.19 -8.93 10.96
CA TYR A 13 -5.65 -10.24 10.61
C TYR A 13 -6.33 -11.29 11.50
N ARG A 14 -7.51 -11.74 11.09
CA ARG A 14 -8.36 -12.60 11.91
C ARG A 14 -8.88 -13.78 11.11
N ALA A 15 -8.53 -14.98 11.55
CA ALA A 15 -9.03 -16.22 10.95
C ALA A 15 -10.56 -16.28 11.05
N GLY A 16 -11.21 -16.62 9.94
CA GLY A 16 -12.67 -16.67 9.83
C GLY A 16 -13.31 -15.33 9.52
N VAL A 17 -12.55 -14.22 9.48
CA VAL A 17 -13.07 -12.88 9.20
C VAL A 17 -12.44 -12.33 7.92
N THR A 18 -11.11 -12.22 7.86
CA THR A 18 -10.41 -11.69 6.70
C THR A 18 -9.73 -12.78 5.88
N PHE A 19 -9.49 -13.92 6.47
CA PHE A 19 -8.94 -15.08 5.77
C PHE A 19 -9.42 -16.36 6.44
N SER A 20 -9.30 -17.49 5.73
CA SER A 20 -9.51 -18.81 6.30
C SER A 20 -8.59 -19.81 5.61
N TYR A 21 -8.67 -21.06 6.00
CA TYR A 21 -7.92 -22.14 5.39
C TYR A 21 -8.87 -23.23 4.95
N ASN A 22 -8.59 -23.83 3.80
CA ASN A 22 -9.25 -25.05 3.35
C ASN A 22 -8.18 -26.08 2.96
N GLU A 23 -8.58 -27.20 2.39
CA GLU A 23 -7.68 -28.27 1.98
C GLU A 23 -6.64 -27.81 0.94
N ASN A 24 -6.90 -26.73 0.21
CA ASN A 24 -6.00 -26.19 -0.80
C ASN A 24 -5.12 -25.04 -0.27
N GLY A 25 -5.25 -24.67 1.01
CA GLY A 25 -4.45 -23.63 1.65
C GLY A 25 -5.26 -22.40 2.05
N PRO A 26 -4.59 -21.24 2.15
CA PRO A 26 -5.25 -20.00 2.56
C PRO A 26 -6.29 -19.50 1.55
N VAL A 27 -7.36 -18.90 2.06
CA VAL A 27 -8.41 -18.26 1.26
C VAL A 27 -8.66 -16.87 1.83
N GLY A 28 -8.58 -15.85 0.98
CA GLY A 28 -8.96 -14.48 1.37
C GLY A 28 -10.48 -14.34 1.38
N LEU A 29 -10.99 -13.64 2.39
CA LEU A 29 -12.44 -13.53 2.61
C LEU A 29 -13.02 -12.16 2.27
N VAL A 30 -12.18 -11.17 1.88
CA VAL A 30 -12.66 -9.82 1.54
C VAL A 30 -12.17 -9.38 0.15
N PRO A 31 -12.40 -10.17 -0.90
CA PRO A 31 -11.86 -9.88 -2.23
C PRO A 31 -12.50 -8.68 -2.94
N ASP A 32 -13.63 -8.21 -2.45
CA ASP A 32 -14.40 -7.10 -3.03
C ASP A 32 -13.94 -5.72 -2.54
N LYS A 33 -12.93 -5.67 -1.69
CA LYS A 33 -12.42 -4.40 -1.16
C LYS A 33 -11.41 -3.76 -2.11
N LYS A 34 -11.34 -2.43 -2.05
CA LYS A 34 -10.29 -1.65 -2.72
C LYS A 34 -9.35 -1.07 -1.67
N VAL A 35 -8.06 -1.12 -1.95
CA VAL A 35 -7.03 -0.56 -1.08
C VAL A 35 -6.19 0.43 -1.86
N ILE A 36 -5.90 1.56 -1.22
CA ILE A 36 -4.94 2.53 -1.72
C ILE A 36 -3.85 2.67 -0.68
N ILE A 37 -2.62 2.40 -1.09
CA ILE A 37 -1.45 2.51 -0.22
C ILE A 37 -0.75 3.83 -0.53
N LEU A 38 -0.69 4.71 0.46
CA LEU A 38 0.04 5.97 0.38
C LEU A 38 1.29 5.84 1.24
N ASN A 39 2.46 5.96 0.62
CA ASN A 39 3.73 5.79 1.33
C ASN A 39 4.68 6.92 0.96
N ALA A 40 5.25 7.57 1.98
CA ALA A 40 6.30 8.56 1.81
C ALA A 40 7.57 8.05 2.50
N ARG A 41 8.67 8.09 1.78
CA ARG A 41 9.97 7.63 2.29
C ARG A 41 11.11 8.50 1.77
N GLY A 42 12.08 8.77 2.63
CA GLY A 42 13.16 9.69 2.32
C GLY A 42 14.14 9.19 1.26
N GLY A 43 14.40 7.88 1.23
CA GLY A 43 15.28 7.26 0.26
C GLY A 43 14.53 6.63 -0.90
N VAL A 44 15.25 6.33 -1.98
CA VAL A 44 14.70 5.64 -3.15
C VAL A 44 14.89 4.13 -2.98
N TYR A 45 13.80 3.37 -3.01
CA TYR A 45 13.80 1.91 -2.87
C TYR A 45 13.21 1.18 -4.08
N SER A 46 12.75 1.90 -5.09
CA SER A 46 12.15 1.28 -6.28
C SER A 46 13.15 0.86 -7.33
N THR A 47 14.45 1.04 -7.09
CA THR A 47 15.49 0.51 -7.99
C THR A 47 15.64 -1.00 -7.80
N PRO A 48 16.12 -1.75 -8.83
CA PRO A 48 16.32 -3.19 -8.69
C PRO A 48 17.24 -3.57 -7.53
N GLU A 49 18.26 -2.75 -7.23
CA GLU A 49 19.20 -3.01 -6.15
C GLU A 49 18.55 -2.88 -4.76
N MET A 50 17.62 -1.94 -4.63
CA MET A 50 16.99 -1.65 -3.34
C MET A 50 15.65 -2.34 -3.13
N ALA A 51 15.03 -2.85 -4.19
CA ALA A 51 13.72 -3.49 -4.11
C ALA A 51 13.64 -4.60 -3.06
N PRO A 52 14.67 -5.48 -2.90
CA PRO A 52 14.63 -6.50 -1.84
C PRO A 52 14.62 -5.94 -0.42
N SER A 53 15.02 -4.69 -0.24
CA SER A 53 15.04 -4.03 1.07
C SER A 53 13.77 -3.23 1.34
N GLU A 54 12.86 -3.14 0.38
CA GLU A 54 11.59 -2.44 0.55
C GLU A 54 10.65 -3.34 1.36
N MET A 55 10.37 -2.97 2.61
CA MET A 55 9.60 -3.79 3.56
C MET A 55 8.33 -3.09 4.06
N SER A 56 7.97 -1.94 3.50
CA SER A 56 6.74 -1.25 3.91
C SER A 56 5.59 -1.51 2.94
N VAL A 57 5.69 -1.04 1.70
CA VAL A 57 4.62 -1.23 0.70
C VAL A 57 4.47 -2.70 0.35
N ASN A 58 5.58 -3.41 0.15
CA ASN A 58 5.55 -4.84 -0.15
C ASN A 58 4.88 -5.65 0.96
N TYR A 59 5.14 -5.31 2.22
CA TYR A 59 4.53 -5.98 3.36
C TYR A 59 3.01 -5.76 3.38
N VAL A 60 2.56 -4.51 3.27
CA VAL A 60 1.13 -4.19 3.30
C VAL A 60 0.41 -4.84 2.11
N ARG A 61 1.00 -4.77 0.92
CA ARG A 61 0.44 -5.40 -0.27
C ARG A 61 0.29 -6.90 -0.07
N MET A 62 1.30 -7.56 0.49
CA MET A 62 1.26 -9.00 0.75
C MET A 62 0.12 -9.36 1.69
N ILE A 63 -0.07 -8.59 2.77
CA ILE A 63 -1.16 -8.83 3.71
C ILE A 63 -2.52 -8.62 3.04
N MET A 64 -2.67 -7.57 2.24
CA MET A 64 -3.93 -7.32 1.53
C MET A 64 -4.24 -8.42 0.53
N ASN A 65 -3.23 -8.90 -0.20
CA ASN A 65 -3.39 -10.04 -1.11
C ASN A 65 -3.79 -11.31 -0.36
N PHE A 66 -3.25 -11.51 0.83
CA PHE A 66 -3.61 -12.66 1.68
C PHE A 66 -5.10 -12.61 2.06
N PHE A 67 -5.67 -11.41 2.24
CA PHE A 67 -7.09 -11.23 2.49
C PHE A 67 -7.95 -11.37 1.22
N GLY A 68 -7.33 -11.61 0.07
CA GLY A 68 -8.03 -11.75 -1.21
C GLY A 68 -8.15 -10.45 -2.00
N ILE A 69 -7.63 -9.35 -1.50
CA ILE A 69 -7.74 -8.05 -2.15
C ILE A 69 -6.69 -7.94 -3.25
N THR A 70 -7.14 -7.73 -4.49
CA THR A 70 -6.26 -7.54 -5.65
C THR A 70 -6.39 -6.14 -6.25
N ASP A 71 -7.46 -5.41 -5.92
CA ASP A 71 -7.66 -4.03 -6.37
C ASP A 71 -6.88 -3.09 -5.46
N ILE A 72 -5.58 -2.96 -5.72
CA ILE A 72 -4.66 -2.17 -4.91
C ILE A 72 -3.99 -1.14 -5.80
N GLU A 73 -4.09 0.13 -5.42
CA GLU A 73 -3.33 1.21 -6.03
C GLU A 73 -2.31 1.74 -5.03
N GLU A 74 -1.19 2.21 -5.54
CA GLU A 74 -0.08 2.67 -4.71
C GLU A 74 0.39 4.03 -5.18
N VAL A 75 0.58 4.94 -4.22
CA VAL A 75 1.30 6.19 -4.45
C VAL A 75 2.51 6.18 -3.55
N ILE A 76 3.68 6.23 -4.16
CA ILE A 76 4.95 6.21 -3.46
C ILE A 76 5.65 7.55 -3.70
N ILE A 77 5.88 8.28 -2.61
CA ILE A 77 6.68 9.50 -2.63
C ILE A 77 8.03 9.11 -2.05
N GLU A 78 9.07 9.11 -2.88
CA GLU A 78 10.40 8.68 -2.42
C GLU A 78 11.51 9.61 -2.90
N GLY A 79 12.61 9.62 -2.15
CA GLY A 79 13.82 10.34 -2.52
C GLY A 79 13.87 11.79 -2.08
N HIS A 80 12.86 12.29 -1.36
CA HIS A 80 12.84 13.70 -0.96
C HIS A 80 13.93 14.04 0.09
N ALA A 81 14.39 13.07 0.85
CA ALA A 81 15.52 13.25 1.76
C ALA A 81 16.85 12.95 1.09
N GLN A 82 16.86 11.98 0.18
CA GLN A 82 18.07 11.62 -0.58
C GLN A 82 18.46 12.71 -1.58
N TYR A 83 17.48 13.40 -2.14
CA TYR A 83 17.67 14.48 -3.12
C TYR A 83 16.93 15.73 -2.66
N PRO A 84 17.47 16.46 -1.65
CA PRO A 84 16.76 17.61 -1.04
C PRO A 84 16.45 18.73 -2.04
N ASP A 85 17.28 18.90 -3.05
CA ASP A 85 17.09 19.91 -4.10
C ASP A 85 15.89 19.64 -5.00
N ARG A 86 15.40 18.40 -5.01
CA ARG A 86 14.22 17.97 -5.76
C ARG A 86 13.02 17.65 -4.88
N ALA A 87 13.13 17.87 -3.57
CA ALA A 87 12.11 17.45 -2.61
C ALA A 87 10.74 18.04 -2.92
N GLN A 88 10.67 19.32 -3.24
CA GLN A 88 9.39 19.98 -3.54
C GLN A 88 8.72 19.38 -4.76
N GLN A 89 9.48 19.10 -5.82
CA GLN A 89 8.93 18.51 -7.03
C GLN A 89 8.48 17.06 -6.80
N ILE A 90 9.27 16.29 -6.05
CA ILE A 90 8.93 14.89 -5.70
C ILE A 90 7.60 14.86 -4.96
N ILE A 91 7.43 15.73 -3.97
CA ILE A 91 6.20 15.79 -3.17
C ILE A 91 5.02 16.26 -4.01
N ALA A 92 5.24 17.28 -4.85
CA ALA A 92 4.18 17.81 -5.72
C ALA A 92 3.68 16.75 -6.72
N ASP A 93 4.59 15.98 -7.32
CA ASP A 93 4.23 14.91 -8.25
C ASP A 93 3.41 13.82 -7.55
N GLY A 94 3.79 13.46 -6.32
CA GLY A 94 3.05 12.50 -5.51
C GLY A 94 1.65 13.00 -5.18
N MET A 95 1.52 14.27 -4.83
CA MET A 95 0.21 14.87 -4.53
C MET A 95 -0.71 14.89 -5.75
N GLU A 96 -0.17 15.09 -6.94
CA GLU A 96 -0.95 15.01 -8.18
C GLU A 96 -1.45 13.58 -8.43
N ASP A 97 -0.62 12.58 -8.17
CA ASP A 97 -1.04 11.17 -8.29
C ASP A 97 -2.18 10.86 -7.33
N VAL A 98 -2.12 11.36 -6.09
CA VAL A 98 -3.20 11.18 -5.11
C VAL A 98 -4.49 11.83 -5.61
N LYS A 99 -4.42 13.04 -6.17
CA LYS A 99 -5.59 13.74 -6.70
C LYS A 99 -6.23 12.97 -7.86
N THR A 100 -5.42 12.37 -8.72
CA THR A 100 -5.90 11.57 -9.85
C THR A 100 -6.68 10.36 -9.35
N ILE A 101 -6.16 9.65 -8.36
CA ILE A 101 -6.83 8.49 -7.75
C ILE A 101 -8.11 8.93 -7.06
N ALA A 102 -8.08 10.00 -6.28
CA ALA A 102 -9.24 10.51 -5.56
C ALA A 102 -10.37 10.89 -6.53
N SER A 103 -10.04 11.51 -7.65
CA SER A 103 -11.03 11.89 -8.69
C SER A 103 -11.71 10.65 -9.28
N ARG A 104 -10.96 9.59 -9.53
CA ARG A 104 -11.54 8.33 -10.03
C ARG A 104 -12.48 7.70 -9.02
N LEU A 105 -12.11 7.71 -7.75
CA LEU A 105 -12.95 7.15 -6.68
C LEU A 105 -14.25 7.94 -6.54
N ALA A 106 -14.19 9.26 -6.61
CA ALA A 106 -15.38 10.11 -6.50
C ALA A 106 -16.37 9.83 -7.64
N LYS A 107 -15.90 9.39 -8.81
CA LYS A 107 -16.78 9.04 -9.94
C LYS A 107 -17.44 7.69 -9.78
N VAL A 108 -16.89 6.81 -8.96
CA VAL A 108 -17.37 5.42 -8.78
C VAL A 108 -18.39 5.32 -7.65
N THR A 109 -18.39 6.26 -6.72
CA THR A 109 -19.24 6.23 -5.51
C THR A 109 -20.61 6.89 -5.71
N VAL A 110 -21.17 6.79 -6.89
CA VAL A 110 -22.50 7.37 -7.16
C VAL A 110 -23.63 6.33 -6.94
#